data_c2eee8c85079346d023ed9a7d9031c7a
#
_entry.id   c2eee8c85079346d023ed9a7d9031c7a
#
_cell.length_a   1.000
_cell.length_b   1.000
_cell.length_c   1.000
_cell.angle_alpha   90.00
_cell.angle_beta   90.00
_cell.angle_gamma   90.00
#
_symmetry.space_group_name_H-M   'P 1'
#
loop_
_entity.id
_entity.type
_entity.pdbx_description
1 polymer ?
#
loop_
_entity_poly.entity_id
_entity_poly.type
_entity_poly.pdbx_seq_one_letter_code
_entity_poly.pdbx_strand_id
1 'polypeptide(L)'
;MPDQININKRRSEATQLYIDSLKDENNQKLPLLKERAQDVCNALKKQLSERFPSLTSDYDFRYSVHKRYIKIEQFTNSKSGSNDFDGRSVHAFIDKHNGNMYKPASWRGPAKYARYNLLDDESYKECLSKADHCGGYLYMDRSGRYKA
;
A
#
# COMPACT_ATOMS: atom_id res chain seq x y z
N MET A 1 -13.62 43.48 -18.85
CA MET A 1 -12.34 44.17 -18.63
C MET A 1 -11.19 43.26 -18.97
N PRO A 2 -10.44 43.62 -19.99
CA PRO A 2 -9.41 42.72 -20.51
C PRO A 2 -8.32 42.35 -19.47
N ASP A 3 -7.93 43.28 -18.61
CA ASP A 3 -6.85 43.06 -17.65
C ASP A 3 -7.25 42.05 -16.55
N GLN A 4 -8.50 42.11 -16.08
CA GLN A 4 -9.00 41.13 -15.12
C GLN A 4 -9.08 39.71 -15.71
N ILE A 5 -9.49 39.63 -16.96
CA ILE A 5 -9.58 38.35 -17.67
C ILE A 5 -8.18 37.75 -17.84
N ASN A 6 -7.18 38.59 -18.18
CA ASN A 6 -5.82 38.14 -18.35
C ASN A 6 -5.18 37.69 -17.05
N ILE A 7 -5.43 38.39 -15.94
CA ILE A 7 -4.92 38.01 -14.63
C ILE A 7 -5.51 36.68 -14.18
N ASN A 8 -6.82 36.50 -14.34
CA ASN A 8 -7.50 35.26 -13.99
C ASN A 8 -7.02 34.10 -14.87
N LYS A 9 -6.78 34.36 -16.15
CA LYS A 9 -6.23 33.36 -17.07
C LYS A 9 -4.84 32.93 -16.67
N ARG A 10 -3.95 33.86 -16.30
CA ARG A 10 -2.59 33.56 -15.84
C ARG A 10 -2.59 32.72 -14.57
N ARG A 11 -3.43 33.06 -13.59
CA ARG A 11 -3.58 32.27 -12.36
C ARG A 11 -4.12 30.88 -12.67
N SER A 12 -5.08 30.79 -13.54
CA SER A 12 -5.66 29.52 -13.97
C SER A 12 -4.61 28.64 -14.66
N GLU A 13 -3.79 29.23 -15.54
CA GLU A 13 -2.70 28.52 -16.22
C GLU A 13 -1.64 28.03 -15.24
N ALA A 14 -1.20 28.88 -14.31
CA ALA A 14 -0.22 28.50 -13.31
C ALA A 14 -0.76 27.38 -12.38
N THR A 15 -2.02 27.50 -11.95
CA THR A 15 -2.67 26.46 -11.15
C THR A 15 -2.79 25.17 -11.93
N GLN A 16 -3.15 25.25 -13.20
CA GLN A 16 -3.29 24.06 -14.05
C GLN A 16 -1.95 23.36 -14.27
N LEU A 17 -0.87 24.12 -14.50
CA LEU A 17 0.47 23.55 -14.62
C LEU A 17 0.90 22.85 -13.34
N TYR A 18 0.58 23.41 -12.17
CA TYR A 18 0.87 22.79 -10.89
C TYR A 18 0.08 21.49 -10.73
N ILE A 19 -1.21 21.52 -11.04
CA ILE A 19 -2.07 20.33 -10.99
C ILE A 19 -1.57 19.25 -11.96
N ASP A 20 -1.20 19.65 -13.19
CA ASP A 20 -0.67 18.73 -14.19
C ASP A 20 0.65 18.10 -13.72
N SER A 21 1.51 18.89 -13.08
CA SER A 21 2.74 18.39 -12.49
C SER A 21 2.47 17.35 -11.41
N LEU A 22 1.49 17.59 -10.54
CA LEU A 22 1.09 16.63 -9.52
C LEU A 22 0.49 15.36 -10.13
N LYS A 23 -0.31 15.51 -11.19
CA LYS A 23 -0.89 14.36 -11.90
C LYS A 23 0.20 13.53 -12.57
N ASP A 24 1.18 14.16 -13.19
CA ASP A 24 2.29 13.46 -13.83
C ASP A 24 3.10 12.66 -12.81
N GLU A 25 3.40 13.25 -11.66
CA GLU A 25 4.05 12.54 -10.57
C GLU A 25 3.22 11.35 -10.10
N ASN A 26 1.93 11.55 -9.91
CA ASN A 26 1.01 10.48 -9.50
C ASN A 26 0.87 9.42 -10.60
N ASN A 27 0.84 9.81 -11.86
CA ASN A 27 0.77 8.88 -12.98
C ASN A 27 2.02 8.01 -13.11
N GLN A 28 3.17 8.52 -12.70
CA GLN A 28 4.43 7.74 -12.69
C GLN A 28 4.54 6.87 -11.44
N LYS A 29 4.15 7.40 -10.29
CA LYS A 29 4.26 6.71 -9.00
C LYS A 29 3.20 5.63 -8.83
N LEU A 30 1.97 5.91 -9.23
CA LEU A 30 0.87 5.00 -8.97
C LEU A 30 1.02 3.65 -9.67
N PRO A 31 1.38 3.57 -10.97
CA PRO A 31 1.63 2.28 -11.59
C PRO A 31 2.73 1.48 -10.91
N LEU A 32 3.81 2.14 -10.51
CA LEU A 32 4.90 1.50 -9.79
C LEU A 32 4.45 0.99 -8.42
N LEU A 33 3.69 1.80 -7.68
CA LEU A 33 3.16 1.40 -6.38
C LEU A 33 2.18 0.23 -6.49
N LYS A 34 1.36 0.20 -7.52
CA LYS A 34 0.46 -0.94 -7.78
C LYS A 34 1.26 -2.21 -8.04
N GLU A 35 2.28 -2.13 -8.87
CA GLU A 35 3.15 -3.25 -9.18
C GLU A 35 3.83 -3.76 -7.91
N ARG A 36 4.39 -2.87 -7.12
CA ARG A 36 5.09 -3.22 -5.89
C ARG A 36 4.13 -3.72 -4.80
N ALA A 37 2.92 -3.18 -4.74
CA ALA A 37 1.87 -3.71 -3.86
C ALA A 37 1.52 -5.15 -4.24
N GLN A 38 1.41 -5.44 -5.53
CA GLN A 38 1.19 -6.81 -6.01
C GLN A 38 2.37 -7.72 -5.65
N ASP A 39 3.59 -7.23 -5.74
CA ASP A 39 4.78 -7.98 -5.35
C ASP A 39 4.74 -8.32 -3.86
N VAL A 40 4.30 -7.39 -3.01
CA VAL A 40 4.12 -7.66 -1.57
C VAL A 40 3.06 -8.73 -1.37
N CYS A 41 1.93 -8.63 -2.06
CA CYS A 41 0.88 -9.66 -1.99
C CYS A 41 1.42 -11.04 -2.38
N ASN A 42 2.21 -11.10 -3.45
CA ASN A 42 2.81 -12.35 -3.92
C ASN A 42 3.83 -12.90 -2.90
N ALA A 43 4.62 -12.01 -2.28
CA ALA A 43 5.58 -12.40 -1.26
C ALA A 43 4.88 -12.96 -0.01
N LEU A 44 3.74 -12.36 0.37
CA LEU A 44 2.95 -12.85 1.49
C LEU A 44 2.36 -14.24 1.20
N LYS A 45 1.83 -14.44 -0.01
CA LYS A 45 1.31 -15.74 -0.43
C LYS A 45 2.41 -16.79 -0.46
N LYS A 46 3.57 -16.44 -0.95
CA LYS A 46 4.72 -17.34 -1.01
C LYS A 46 5.19 -17.71 0.39
N GLN A 47 5.33 -16.76 1.28
CA GLN A 47 5.74 -17.00 2.67
C GLN A 47 4.75 -17.93 3.36
N LEU A 48 3.44 -17.69 3.17
CA LEU A 48 2.41 -18.54 3.75
C LEU A 48 2.48 -19.96 3.21
N SER A 49 2.66 -20.12 1.88
CA SER A 49 2.71 -21.44 1.24
C SER A 49 3.95 -22.24 1.65
N GLU A 50 5.07 -21.57 1.88
CA GLU A 50 6.30 -22.21 2.34
C GLU A 50 6.19 -22.66 3.80
N ARG A 51 5.59 -21.82 4.64
CA ARG A 51 5.50 -22.08 6.09
C ARG A 51 4.30 -22.92 6.46
N PHE A 52 3.17 -22.71 5.79
CA PHE A 52 1.91 -23.41 6.09
C PHE A 52 1.24 -23.86 4.79
N PRO A 53 1.78 -24.88 4.10
CA PRO A 53 1.24 -25.32 2.80
C PRO A 53 -0.24 -25.70 2.87
N SER A 54 -0.70 -26.23 3.99
CA SER A 54 -2.10 -26.66 4.17
C SER A 54 -3.09 -25.49 4.25
N LEU A 55 -2.61 -24.27 4.53
CA LEU A 55 -3.44 -23.07 4.64
C LEU A 55 -3.48 -22.23 3.36
N THR A 56 -2.71 -22.59 2.34
CA THR A 56 -2.55 -21.78 1.12
C THR A 56 -3.86 -21.48 0.43
N SER A 57 -4.79 -22.44 0.39
CA SER A 57 -6.09 -22.27 -0.25
C SER A 57 -7.10 -21.48 0.59
N ASP A 58 -6.82 -21.30 1.89
CA ASP A 58 -7.71 -20.62 2.82
C ASP A 58 -7.41 -19.13 2.98
N TYR A 59 -6.34 -18.63 2.32
CA TYR A 59 -5.89 -17.25 2.42
C TYR A 59 -5.62 -16.68 1.04
N ASP A 60 -5.87 -15.38 0.90
CA ASP A 60 -5.44 -14.62 -0.27
C ASP A 60 -5.05 -13.22 0.17
N PHE A 61 -4.17 -12.61 -0.58
CA PHE A 61 -3.74 -11.24 -0.35
C PHE A 61 -3.94 -10.45 -1.64
N ARG A 62 -4.70 -9.36 -1.54
CA ARG A 62 -5.02 -8.51 -2.68
C ARG A 62 -4.85 -7.06 -2.29
N TYR A 63 -4.51 -6.22 -3.26
CA TYR A 63 -4.50 -4.79 -3.00
C TYR A 63 -5.75 -4.14 -3.61
N SER A 64 -6.17 -3.03 -3.00
CA SER A 64 -7.23 -2.16 -3.52
C SER A 64 -6.77 -0.71 -3.44
N VAL A 65 -7.14 0.08 -4.47
CA VAL A 65 -6.72 1.48 -4.56
C VAL A 65 -7.84 2.38 -4.09
N HIS A 66 -7.55 3.18 -3.07
CA HIS A 66 -8.48 4.15 -2.51
C HIS A 66 -7.97 5.57 -2.75
N LYS A 67 -8.68 6.56 -2.27
CA LYS A 67 -8.38 7.96 -2.54
C LYS A 67 -6.97 8.36 -2.11
N ARG A 68 -6.56 7.99 -0.90
CA ARG A 68 -5.25 8.33 -0.33
C ARG A 68 -4.30 7.14 -0.27
N TYR A 69 -4.83 5.97 0.04
CA TYR A 69 -4.03 4.79 0.31
C TYR A 69 -4.32 3.65 -0.65
N ILE A 70 -3.32 2.83 -0.88
CA ILE A 70 -3.50 1.47 -1.37
C ILE A 70 -3.57 0.58 -0.13
N LYS A 71 -4.63 -0.22 -0.02
CA LYS A 71 -4.76 -1.20 1.05
C LYS A 71 -4.29 -2.55 0.55
N ILE A 72 -3.48 -3.22 1.34
CA ILE A 72 -3.22 -4.65 1.18
C ILE A 72 -4.15 -5.36 2.13
N GLU A 73 -5.04 -6.18 1.59
CA GLU A 73 -6.07 -6.88 2.35
C GLU A 73 -5.78 -8.37 2.39
N GLN A 74 -6.03 -8.96 3.54
CA GLN A 74 -5.96 -10.40 3.74
C GLN A 74 -7.37 -10.97 3.69
N PHE A 75 -7.60 -11.90 2.79
CA PHE A 75 -8.85 -12.64 2.67
C PHE A 75 -8.67 -13.99 3.31
N THR A 76 -9.65 -14.42 4.11
CA THR A 76 -9.63 -15.70 4.80
C THR A 76 -10.88 -16.49 4.53
N ASN A 77 -10.74 -17.80 4.52
CA ASN A 77 -11.85 -18.72 4.38
C ASN A 77 -11.89 -19.63 5.61
N SER A 78 -12.95 -19.48 6.42
CA SER A 78 -13.13 -20.28 7.62
C SER A 78 -13.76 -21.65 7.34
N LYS A 79 -14.31 -21.86 6.15
CA LYS A 79 -14.95 -23.12 5.75
C LYS A 79 -14.02 -23.89 4.82
N SER A 80 -13.50 -24.99 5.32
CA SER A 80 -12.68 -25.90 4.54
C SER A 80 -13.42 -26.38 3.28
N GLY A 81 -12.74 -26.28 2.13
CA GLY A 81 -13.29 -26.75 0.86
C GLY A 81 -14.17 -25.75 0.12
N SER A 82 -14.43 -24.57 0.68
CA SER A 82 -15.15 -23.49 -0.02
C SER A 82 -14.17 -22.62 -0.81
N ASN A 83 -14.58 -22.15 -1.99
CA ASN A 83 -13.79 -21.21 -2.79
C ASN A 83 -14.10 -19.74 -2.43
N ASP A 84 -15.08 -19.52 -1.55
CA ASP A 84 -15.52 -18.17 -1.16
C ASP A 84 -14.84 -17.74 0.13
N PHE A 85 -14.25 -16.53 0.10
CA PHE A 85 -13.65 -15.95 1.30
C PHE A 85 -14.73 -15.24 2.13
N ASP A 86 -14.88 -15.64 3.38
CA ASP A 86 -15.86 -15.10 4.32
C ASP A 86 -15.27 -14.11 5.32
N GLY A 87 -13.95 -13.97 5.36
CA GLY A 87 -13.26 -13.04 6.22
C GLY A 87 -12.37 -12.11 5.43
N ARG A 88 -12.22 -10.86 5.91
CA ARG A 88 -11.38 -9.85 5.28
C ARG A 88 -10.83 -8.91 6.32
N SER A 89 -9.53 -8.66 6.28
CA SER A 89 -8.85 -7.74 7.18
C SER A 89 -7.81 -6.93 6.43
N VAL A 90 -7.43 -5.79 6.99
CA VAL A 90 -6.37 -4.98 6.41
C VAL A 90 -5.02 -5.48 6.91
N HIS A 91 -4.12 -5.76 5.98
CA HIS A 91 -2.75 -6.15 6.30
C HIS A 91 -1.83 -4.93 6.39
N ALA A 92 -1.96 -3.99 5.44
CA ALA A 92 -1.11 -2.81 5.39
C ALA A 92 -1.77 -1.68 4.60
N PHE A 93 -1.33 -0.45 4.86
CA PHE A 93 -1.66 0.73 4.07
C PHE A 93 -0.41 1.26 3.39
N ILE A 94 -0.53 1.68 2.14
CA ILE A 94 0.55 2.31 1.39
C ILE A 94 0.06 3.68 0.95
N ASP A 95 0.78 4.74 1.33
CA ASP A 95 0.43 6.10 0.92
C ASP A 95 0.77 6.29 -0.55
N LYS A 96 -0.22 6.63 -1.35
CA LYS A 96 -0.07 6.84 -2.80
C LYS A 96 0.83 8.03 -3.14
N HIS A 97 0.95 8.97 -2.22
CA HIS A 97 1.71 10.20 -2.45
C HIS A 97 3.22 10.00 -2.27
N ASN A 98 3.62 9.31 -1.21
CA ASN A 98 5.03 9.17 -0.87
C ASN A 98 5.54 7.73 -0.85
N GLY A 99 4.67 6.73 -1.02
CA GLY A 99 5.04 5.32 -1.02
C GLY A 99 5.27 4.71 0.35
N ASN A 100 5.05 5.46 1.42
CA ASN A 100 5.21 4.94 2.78
C ASN A 100 4.21 3.83 3.07
N MET A 101 4.70 2.76 3.67
CA MET A 101 3.91 1.61 4.07
C MET A 101 3.75 1.58 5.59
N TYR A 102 2.51 1.37 6.02
CA TYR A 102 2.13 1.43 7.44
C TYR A 102 1.41 0.15 7.86
N LYS A 103 1.60 -0.19 9.13
CA LYS A 103 0.73 -1.13 9.82
C LYS A 103 -0.67 -0.53 9.93
N PRO A 104 -1.76 -1.32 9.84
CA PRO A 104 -3.09 -0.79 10.10
C PRO A 104 -3.31 -0.47 11.58
N ALA A 105 -3.95 0.67 11.86
CA ALA A 105 -4.51 0.95 13.18
C ALA A 105 -5.95 0.45 13.26
N SER A 106 -6.67 0.53 12.13
CA SER A 106 -8.04 0.08 11.98
C SER A 106 -8.30 -0.25 10.51
N TRP A 107 -9.50 -0.69 10.20
CA TRP A 107 -9.94 -0.90 8.81
C TRP A 107 -9.83 0.39 7.98
N ARG A 108 -9.97 1.56 8.61
CA ARG A 108 -10.06 2.84 7.91
C ARG A 108 -8.75 3.59 7.77
N GLY A 109 -7.77 3.29 8.58
CA GLY A 109 -6.55 4.08 8.54
C GLY A 109 -5.33 3.41 9.15
N PRO A 110 -4.14 3.98 8.83
CA PRO A 110 -2.87 3.44 9.27
C PRO A 110 -2.52 3.85 10.70
N ALA A 111 -1.65 3.03 11.32
CA ALA A 111 -0.96 3.38 12.54
C ALA A 111 0.10 4.46 12.27
N LYS A 112 0.60 5.07 13.34
CA LYS A 112 1.67 6.07 13.23
C LYS A 112 2.96 5.43 12.72
N TYR A 113 3.75 6.21 12.04
CA TYR A 113 5.11 5.92 11.56
C TYR A 113 5.16 4.88 10.44
N ALA A 114 5.81 5.28 9.36
CA ALA A 114 6.07 4.40 8.23
C ALA A 114 7.03 3.27 8.62
N ARG A 115 6.74 2.06 8.16
CA ARG A 115 7.59 0.87 8.39
C ARG A 115 8.54 0.63 7.22
N TYR A 116 8.04 0.85 6.03
CA TYR A 116 8.79 0.70 4.78
C TYR A 116 8.38 1.81 3.82
N ASN A 117 9.15 1.96 2.75
CA ASN A 117 8.78 2.84 1.65
C ASN A 117 8.95 2.08 0.34
N LEU A 118 7.84 1.90 -0.38
CA LEU A 118 7.84 1.11 -1.62
C LEU A 118 8.40 1.88 -2.83
N LEU A 119 8.66 3.19 -2.69
CA LEU A 119 9.34 3.98 -3.72
C LEU A 119 10.86 3.98 -3.53
N ASP A 120 11.34 3.60 -2.35
CA ASP A 120 12.77 3.41 -2.08
C ASP A 120 13.14 1.95 -2.35
N ASP A 121 14.02 1.72 -3.30
CA ASP A 121 14.36 0.39 -3.77
C ASP A 121 14.93 -0.50 -2.65
N GLU A 122 15.76 0.04 -1.78
CA GLU A 122 16.34 -0.73 -0.67
C GLU A 122 15.26 -1.12 0.35
N SER A 123 14.41 -0.16 0.72
CA SER A 123 13.30 -0.39 1.65
C SER A 123 12.30 -1.39 1.07
N TYR A 124 12.02 -1.28 -0.22
CA TYR A 124 11.15 -2.21 -0.93
C TYR A 124 11.69 -3.64 -0.90
N LYS A 125 12.96 -3.81 -1.20
CA LYS A 125 13.63 -5.13 -1.16
C LYS A 125 13.62 -5.71 0.25
N GLU A 126 13.89 -4.88 1.25
CA GLU A 126 13.82 -5.29 2.65
C GLU A 126 12.40 -5.73 3.02
N CYS A 127 11.39 -4.96 2.62
CA CYS A 127 9.99 -5.31 2.85
C CYS A 127 9.66 -6.68 2.26
N LEU A 128 10.04 -6.95 1.01
CA LEU A 128 9.78 -8.23 0.36
C LEU A 128 10.48 -9.39 1.07
N SER A 129 11.70 -9.16 1.56
CA SER A 129 12.49 -10.21 2.23
C SER A 129 11.93 -10.57 3.60
N LYS A 130 11.25 -9.62 4.26
CA LYS A 130 10.71 -9.80 5.61
C LYS A 130 9.20 -10.00 5.63
N ALA A 131 8.53 -9.93 4.49
CA ALA A 131 7.07 -10.04 4.38
C ALA A 131 6.57 -11.32 5.04
N ASP A 132 5.61 -11.17 5.93
CA ASP A 132 5.07 -12.22 6.78
C ASP A 132 3.55 -12.07 6.84
N HIS A 133 2.83 -13.16 6.60
CA HIS A 133 1.37 -13.15 6.56
C HIS A 133 0.74 -12.68 7.88
N CYS A 134 1.41 -12.87 9.01
CA CYS A 134 0.96 -12.38 10.31
C CYS A 134 1.17 -10.88 10.52
N GLY A 135 1.93 -10.22 9.64
CA GLY A 135 2.19 -8.79 9.73
C GLY A 135 3.22 -8.40 10.77
N GLY A 136 3.97 -9.36 11.34
CA GLY A 136 4.97 -9.09 12.36
C GLY A 136 6.08 -8.14 11.90
N TYR A 137 6.41 -8.18 10.61
CA TYR A 137 7.44 -7.30 10.02
C TYR A 137 7.03 -5.81 10.02
N LEU A 138 5.75 -5.50 10.28
CA LEU A 138 5.24 -4.12 10.33
C LEU A 138 5.24 -3.55 11.75
N TYR A 139 5.62 -4.33 12.75
CA TYR A 139 5.69 -3.86 14.13
C TYR A 139 7.04 -3.19 14.40
N MET A 140 6.99 -2.12 15.19
CA MET A 140 8.19 -1.44 15.68
C MET A 140 8.49 -1.91 17.09
N ASP A 141 9.77 -1.83 17.50
CA ASP A 141 10.13 -2.11 18.88
C ASP A 141 9.71 -0.94 19.81
N ARG A 142 9.97 -1.07 21.10
CA ARG A 142 9.61 -0.06 22.11
C ARG A 142 10.31 1.29 21.89
N SER A 143 11.43 1.31 21.19
CA SER A 143 12.16 2.54 20.89
C SER A 143 11.69 3.20 19.58
N GLY A 144 10.68 2.64 18.92
CA GLY A 144 10.16 3.16 17.66
C GLY A 144 10.95 2.69 16.44
N ARG A 145 11.82 1.69 16.60
CA ARG A 145 12.56 1.10 15.49
C ARG A 145 11.83 -0.12 14.95
N TYR A 146 12.12 -0.45 13.69
CA TYR A 146 11.59 -1.68 13.11
C TYR A 146 12.08 -2.89 13.88
N LYS A 147 11.20 -3.83 14.13
CA LYS A 147 11.61 -5.15 14.60
C LYS A 147 12.34 -5.84 13.46
N ALA A 148 13.58 -6.17 13.72
CA ALA A 148 14.40 -6.91 12.77
C ALA A 148 13.88 -8.34 12.61
#